data_c97d4ef2f4bfbb67b2ea600d5ba6004b
#
_entry.id   c97d4ef2f4bfbb67b2ea600d5ba6004b
#
_cell.length_a   1.000
_cell.length_b   1.000
_cell.length_c   1.000
_cell.angle_alpha   90.00
_cell.angle_beta   90.00
_cell.angle_gamma   90.00
#
_symmetry.space_group_name_H-M   'P 1'
#
loop_
_entity.id
_entity.type
_entity.pdbx_description
1 polymer ?
#
loop_
_entity_poly.entity_id
_entity_poly.type
_entity_poly.pdbx_seq_one_letter_code
_entity_poly.pdbx_strand_id
1 'polypeptide(L)'
;MTMTDPIADMLTRVRNANSAGKATVSMPSSKKLVEIARIMQEEGYVAGYEVVEGEPRATLEITLKYGEKKAKTIRGIRRISKPGLRIYAGKNDLPRVLGGLGTAIISTSQGVMTDRDARNKGIGGEVIAYIW
;
A
#
# COMPACT_ATOMS: atom_id res chain seq x y z
N MET A 1 -24.76 2.40 10.58
CA MET A 1 -23.33 2.40 10.85
C MET A 1 -22.55 2.34 9.55
N THR A 2 -21.68 3.29 9.36
CA THR A 2 -20.85 3.30 8.16
C THR A 2 -19.65 2.38 8.36
N MET A 3 -19.42 1.55 7.37
CA MET A 3 -18.23 0.71 7.35
C MET A 3 -17.02 1.56 6.97
N THR A 4 -15.96 1.48 7.76
CA THR A 4 -14.74 2.22 7.49
C THR A 4 -13.68 1.34 6.85
N ASP A 5 -12.89 1.91 5.96
CA ASP A 5 -11.77 1.21 5.33
C ASP A 5 -10.54 2.14 5.36
N PRO A 6 -9.77 2.09 6.45
CA PRO A 6 -8.57 2.93 6.57
C PRO A 6 -7.55 2.68 5.46
N ILE A 7 -7.50 1.46 4.93
CA ILE A 7 -6.58 1.15 3.83
C ILE A 7 -7.03 1.86 2.56
N ALA A 8 -8.32 1.83 2.24
CA ALA A 8 -8.84 2.54 1.07
C ALA A 8 -8.61 4.05 1.21
N ASP A 9 -8.82 4.59 2.41
CA ASP A 9 -8.55 6.00 2.69
C ASP A 9 -7.08 6.34 2.47
N MET A 10 -6.16 5.51 2.98
CA MET A 10 -4.72 5.67 2.76
C MET A 10 -4.39 5.70 1.26
N LEU A 11 -4.88 4.71 0.52
CA LEU A 11 -4.58 4.60 -0.91
C LEU A 11 -5.12 5.80 -1.69
N THR A 12 -6.30 6.28 -1.32
CA THR A 12 -6.90 7.47 -1.95
C THR A 12 -6.08 8.71 -1.64
N ARG A 13 -5.65 8.89 -0.40
CA ARG A 13 -4.81 10.04 0.00
C ARG A 13 -3.48 10.04 -0.77
N VAL A 14 -2.84 8.88 -0.85
CA VAL A 14 -1.57 8.74 -1.57
C VAL A 14 -1.78 9.01 -3.07
N ARG A 15 -2.83 8.45 -3.66
CA ARG A 15 -3.15 8.66 -5.08
C ARG A 15 -3.37 10.15 -5.38
N ASN A 16 -4.18 10.81 -4.56
CA ASN A 16 -4.52 12.22 -4.77
C ASN A 16 -3.29 13.12 -4.58
N ALA A 17 -2.48 12.85 -3.56
CA ALA A 17 -1.26 13.61 -3.32
C ALA A 17 -0.25 13.43 -4.45
N ASN A 18 -0.12 12.21 -4.95
CA ASN A 18 0.76 11.91 -6.08
C ASN A 18 0.29 12.64 -7.34
N SER A 19 -1.02 12.64 -7.60
CA SER A 19 -1.58 13.33 -8.76
C SER A 19 -1.42 14.84 -8.67
N ALA A 20 -1.48 15.40 -7.46
CA ALA A 20 -1.32 16.83 -7.24
C ALA A 20 0.15 17.28 -7.12
N GLY A 21 1.09 16.32 -7.17
CA GLY A 21 2.52 16.63 -7.07
C GLY A 21 2.96 17.09 -5.70
N LYS A 22 2.26 16.65 -4.64
CA LYS A 22 2.59 17.04 -3.27
C LYS A 22 3.82 16.31 -2.75
N ALA A 23 4.58 16.97 -1.87
CA ALA A 23 5.79 16.38 -1.30
C ALA A 23 5.47 15.28 -0.27
N THR A 24 4.44 15.50 0.54
CA THR A 24 4.06 14.59 1.61
C THR A 24 2.56 14.40 1.69
N VAL A 25 2.15 13.33 2.37
CA VAL A 25 0.75 13.07 2.68
C VAL A 25 0.68 12.46 4.08
N SER A 26 -0.34 12.84 4.85
CA SER A 26 -0.49 12.39 6.23
C SER A 26 -1.85 11.73 6.44
N MET A 27 -1.90 10.81 7.39
CA MET A 27 -3.12 10.10 7.75
C MET A 27 -2.99 9.55 9.18
N PRO A 28 -4.10 9.21 9.83
CA PRO A 28 -4.02 8.53 11.12
C PRO A 28 -3.24 7.22 10.98
N SER A 29 -2.29 6.98 11.89
CA SER A 29 -1.43 5.80 11.82
C SER A 29 -2.13 4.56 12.38
N SER A 30 -1.75 3.40 11.85
CA SER A 30 -2.06 2.09 12.41
C SER A 30 -0.96 1.14 12.00
N LYS A 31 -0.87 0.01 12.71
CA LYS A 31 0.16 -0.98 12.43
C LYS A 31 0.10 -1.46 10.97
N LYS A 32 -1.09 -1.73 10.46
CA LYS A 32 -1.25 -2.22 9.09
C LYS A 32 -0.88 -1.17 8.05
N LEU A 33 -1.25 0.09 8.27
CA LEU A 33 -0.90 1.18 7.36
C LEU A 33 0.62 1.40 7.31
N VAL A 34 1.30 1.27 8.44
CA VAL A 34 2.76 1.36 8.50
C VAL A 34 3.40 0.25 7.68
N GLU A 35 2.87 -0.97 7.77
CA GLU A 35 3.37 -2.10 6.99
C GLU A 35 3.19 -1.87 5.49
N ILE A 36 2.07 -1.31 5.08
CA ILE A 36 1.82 -0.98 3.68
C ILE A 36 2.79 0.11 3.19
N ALA A 37 3.01 1.14 4.02
CA ALA A 37 3.97 2.21 3.70
C ALA A 37 5.39 1.66 3.55
N ARG A 38 5.78 0.71 4.40
CA ARG A 38 7.08 0.05 4.30
C ARG A 38 7.26 -0.63 2.94
N ILE A 39 6.24 -1.34 2.48
CA ILE A 39 6.27 -1.99 1.17
C ILE A 39 6.37 -0.97 0.06
N MET A 40 5.62 0.13 0.14
CA MET A 40 5.69 1.20 -0.86
C MET A 40 7.10 1.77 -0.97
N GLN A 41 7.79 1.92 0.16
CA GLN A 41 9.17 2.41 0.17
C GLN A 41 10.13 1.37 -0.39
N GLU A 42 10.04 0.12 0.06
CA GLU A 42 10.94 -0.95 -0.39
C GLU A 42 10.83 -1.18 -1.89
N GLU A 43 9.62 -1.04 -2.45
CA GLU A 43 9.40 -1.24 -3.89
C GLU A 43 9.65 0.04 -4.70
N GLY A 44 10.06 1.12 -4.05
CA GLY A 44 10.47 2.34 -4.73
C GLY A 44 9.35 3.27 -5.14
N TYR A 45 8.14 3.09 -4.63
CA TYR A 45 7.01 3.95 -4.97
C TYR A 45 6.99 5.25 -4.19
N VAL A 46 7.51 5.25 -2.97
CA VAL A 46 7.62 6.46 -2.14
C VAL A 46 9.04 6.58 -1.62
N ALA A 47 9.44 7.80 -1.23
CA ALA A 47 10.79 8.05 -0.74
C ALA A 47 10.98 7.58 0.70
N GLY A 48 9.92 7.66 1.52
CA GLY A 48 10.01 7.22 2.90
C GLY A 48 8.71 7.42 3.64
N TYR A 49 8.71 7.03 4.91
CA TYR A 49 7.57 7.21 5.80
C TYR A 49 8.06 7.41 7.22
N GLU A 50 7.21 8.02 8.04
CA GLU A 50 7.54 8.31 9.42
C GLU A 50 6.26 8.27 10.26
N VAL A 51 6.35 7.75 11.48
CA VAL A 51 5.25 7.79 12.43
C VAL A 51 5.51 8.90 13.41
N VAL A 52 4.65 9.91 13.43
CA VAL A 52 4.76 11.06 14.30
C VAL A 52 3.77 10.88 15.45
N GLU A 53 4.30 10.79 16.67
CA GLU A 53 3.47 10.65 17.87
C GLU A 53 2.66 11.92 18.11
N GLY A 54 1.44 11.75 18.60
CA GLY A 54 0.53 12.86 18.86
C GLY A 54 -0.75 12.41 19.50
N GLU A 55 -1.55 13.39 19.92
CA GLU A 55 -2.86 13.15 20.52
C GLU A 55 -3.97 13.49 19.51
N PRO A 56 -5.06 12.70 19.45
CA PRO A 56 -5.36 11.49 20.23
C PRO A 56 -4.66 10.22 19.73
N ARG A 57 -3.96 10.29 18.61
CA ARG A 57 -3.24 9.14 18.05
C ARG A 57 -2.06 9.62 17.20
N ALA A 58 -1.17 8.69 16.88
CA ALA A 58 -0.03 8.97 16.03
C ALA A 58 -0.49 9.22 14.58
N THR A 59 0.32 9.95 13.84
CA THR A 59 0.09 10.25 12.43
C THR A 59 1.17 9.55 11.60
N LEU A 60 0.75 8.90 10.53
CA LEU A 60 1.68 8.35 9.54
C LEU A 60 1.87 9.40 8.46
N GLU A 61 3.12 9.79 8.24
CA GLU A 61 3.47 10.73 7.18
C GLU A 61 4.30 10.01 6.12
N ILE A 62 3.87 10.10 4.87
CA ILE A 62 4.56 9.47 3.74
C ILE A 62 5.16 10.58 2.89
N THR A 63 6.46 10.45 2.59
CA THR A 63 7.16 11.35 1.69
C THR A 63 7.11 10.75 0.30
N LEU A 64 6.49 11.45 -0.62
CA LEU A 64 6.31 10.98 -1.99
C LEU A 64 7.60 11.12 -2.79
N LYS A 65 7.66 10.41 -3.90
CA LYS A 65 8.84 10.36 -4.74
C LYS A 65 8.45 10.69 -6.17
N TYR A 66 9.26 11.53 -6.82
CA TYR A 66 9.04 11.90 -8.21
C TYR A 66 10.33 11.74 -9.00
N GLY A 67 10.19 11.43 -10.28
CA GLY A 67 11.31 11.37 -11.19
C GLY A 67 11.65 12.75 -11.77
N GLU A 68 12.43 12.76 -12.83
CA GLU A 68 12.79 13.99 -13.53
C GLU A 68 11.53 14.72 -14.01
N LYS A 69 11.53 16.05 -13.89
CA LYS A 69 10.41 16.92 -14.30
C LYS A 69 9.12 16.54 -13.59
N LYS A 70 9.24 16.09 -12.33
CA LYS A 70 8.11 15.66 -11.49
C LYS A 70 7.32 14.51 -12.11
N ALA A 71 7.99 13.63 -12.86
CA ALA A 71 7.35 12.42 -13.36
C ALA A 71 6.87 11.57 -12.19
N LYS A 72 5.63 11.10 -12.27
CA LYS A 72 5.00 10.36 -11.17
C LYS A 72 5.57 8.95 -11.07
N THR A 73 5.97 8.56 -9.86
CA THR A 73 6.47 7.21 -9.59
C THR A 73 5.34 6.20 -9.49
N ILE A 74 4.20 6.64 -8.96
CA ILE A 74 3.00 5.82 -8.85
C ILE A 74 2.09 6.15 -10.02
N ARG A 75 1.79 5.15 -10.85
CA ARG A 75 0.91 5.31 -12.00
C ARG A 75 -0.50 4.87 -11.71
N GLY A 76 -0.68 3.93 -10.79
CA GLY A 76 -2.00 3.48 -10.38
C GLY A 76 -1.96 2.78 -9.03
N ILE A 77 -3.08 2.87 -8.32
CA ILE A 77 -3.31 2.17 -7.06
C ILE A 77 -4.74 1.68 -7.10
N ARG A 78 -4.95 0.41 -6.73
CA ARG A 78 -6.28 -0.17 -6.71
C ARG A 78 -6.49 -0.99 -5.45
N ARG A 79 -7.55 -0.68 -4.70
CA ARG A 79 -8.00 -1.48 -3.57
C ARG A 79 -8.65 -2.76 -4.10
N ILE A 80 -8.22 -3.92 -3.64
CA ILE A 80 -8.75 -5.21 -4.10
C ILE A 80 -9.70 -5.80 -3.07
N SER A 81 -9.17 -6.22 -1.91
CA SER A 81 -10.00 -6.75 -0.83
C SER A 81 -10.64 -5.59 -0.07
N LYS A 82 -11.92 -5.71 0.25
CA LYS A 82 -12.68 -4.65 0.94
C LYS A 82 -13.39 -5.25 2.14
N PRO A 83 -13.74 -4.44 3.16
CA PRO A 83 -14.45 -4.96 4.32
C PRO A 83 -15.73 -5.73 3.97
N GLY A 84 -16.45 -5.31 2.93
CA GLY A 84 -17.67 -5.98 2.49
C GLY A 84 -17.45 -7.12 1.52
N LEU A 85 -16.24 -7.27 0.99
CA LEU A 85 -15.93 -8.31 0.02
C LEU A 85 -14.43 -8.63 0.08
N ARG A 86 -14.07 -9.59 0.94
CA ARG A 86 -12.68 -10.00 1.11
C ARG A 86 -12.23 -10.88 -0.05
N ILE A 87 -11.02 -10.62 -0.55
CA ILE A 87 -10.43 -11.36 -1.67
C ILE A 87 -9.15 -12.04 -1.17
N TYR A 88 -9.09 -13.36 -1.34
CA TYR A 88 -7.94 -14.17 -0.92
C TYR A 88 -7.36 -14.90 -2.12
N ALA A 89 -6.08 -15.22 -2.06
CA ALA A 89 -5.41 -16.02 -3.08
C ALA A 89 -4.50 -17.04 -2.40
N GLY A 90 -4.55 -18.27 -2.87
CA GLY A 90 -3.64 -19.33 -2.43
C GLY A 90 -2.25 -19.12 -3.00
N LYS A 91 -1.27 -19.86 -2.48
CA LYS A 91 0.13 -19.73 -2.88
C LYS A 91 0.38 -19.91 -4.38
N ASN A 92 -0.46 -20.68 -5.05
CA ASN A 92 -0.32 -20.93 -6.49
C ASN A 92 -1.13 -19.97 -7.35
N ASP A 93 -1.97 -19.13 -6.72
CA ASP A 93 -2.90 -18.23 -7.43
C ASP A 93 -2.62 -16.76 -7.13
N LEU A 94 -1.45 -16.43 -6.57
CA LEU A 94 -1.11 -15.05 -6.25
C LEU A 94 -1.07 -14.20 -7.53
N PRO A 95 -1.71 -13.03 -7.51
CA PRO A 95 -1.79 -12.19 -8.71
C PRO A 95 -0.44 -11.58 -9.08
N ARG A 96 -0.28 -11.32 -10.37
CA ARG A 96 0.84 -10.55 -10.89
C ARG A 96 0.28 -9.27 -11.50
N VAL A 97 0.79 -8.13 -11.06
CA VAL A 97 0.33 -6.84 -11.54
C VAL A 97 1.18 -6.45 -12.74
N LEU A 98 0.53 -6.19 -13.88
CA LEU A 98 1.20 -5.83 -15.14
C LEU A 98 2.34 -6.80 -15.49
N GLY A 99 2.06 -8.11 -15.41
CA GLY A 99 3.05 -9.12 -15.75
C GLY A 99 4.27 -9.16 -14.84
N GLY A 100 4.16 -8.61 -13.64
CA GLY A 100 5.25 -8.57 -12.67
C GLY A 100 5.94 -7.21 -12.56
N LEU A 101 5.55 -6.23 -13.39
CA LEU A 101 6.12 -4.88 -13.32
C LEU A 101 5.56 -4.10 -12.13
N GLY A 102 4.32 -4.39 -11.73
CA GLY A 102 3.72 -3.78 -10.55
C GLY A 102 3.81 -4.70 -9.35
N THR A 103 3.16 -4.31 -8.26
CA THR A 103 3.21 -5.01 -6.98
C THR A 103 1.81 -5.27 -6.45
N ALA A 104 1.55 -6.48 -6.01
CA ALA A 104 0.36 -6.78 -5.21
C ALA A 104 0.79 -6.82 -3.75
N ILE A 105 0.02 -6.20 -2.89
CA ILE A 105 0.27 -6.20 -1.45
C ILE A 105 -0.60 -7.28 -0.83
N ILE A 106 0.04 -8.26 -0.18
CA ILE A 106 -0.63 -9.45 0.36
C ILE A 106 -0.48 -9.46 1.88
N SER A 107 -1.59 -9.68 2.58
CA SER A 107 -1.59 -9.86 4.03
C SER A 107 -1.61 -11.36 4.32
N THR A 108 -0.50 -11.87 4.87
CA THR A 108 -0.33 -13.30 5.13
C THR A 108 -0.22 -13.58 6.62
N SER A 109 -0.18 -14.85 6.99
CA SER A 109 0.06 -15.27 8.37
C SER A 109 1.43 -14.84 8.89
N GLN A 110 2.37 -14.53 7.98
CA GLN A 110 3.70 -14.07 8.34
C GLN A 110 3.88 -12.56 8.15
N GLY A 111 2.78 -11.83 8.01
CA GLY A 111 2.82 -10.39 7.87
C GLY A 111 2.40 -9.90 6.49
N VAL A 112 2.45 -8.59 6.32
CA VAL A 112 2.13 -7.95 5.04
C VAL A 112 3.38 -7.95 4.17
N MET A 113 3.24 -8.40 2.93
CA MET A 113 4.37 -8.54 2.01
C MET A 113 3.92 -8.37 0.56
N THR A 114 4.89 -8.36 -0.36
CA THR A 114 4.59 -8.33 -1.79
C THR A 114 4.17 -9.72 -2.25
N ASP A 115 3.50 -9.78 -3.41
CA ASP A 115 3.17 -11.06 -4.06
C ASP A 115 4.43 -11.87 -4.35
N ARG A 116 5.53 -11.20 -4.70
CA ARG A 116 6.81 -11.86 -4.98
C ARG A 116 7.35 -12.56 -3.74
N ASP A 117 7.34 -11.87 -2.60
CA ASP A 117 7.80 -12.44 -1.34
C ASP A 117 6.89 -13.59 -0.89
N ALA A 118 5.58 -13.43 -1.02
CA ALA A 118 4.63 -14.48 -0.67
C ALA A 118 4.84 -15.73 -1.53
N ARG A 119 5.09 -15.54 -2.83
CA ARG A 119 5.40 -16.64 -3.75
C ARG A 119 6.68 -17.36 -3.35
N ASN A 120 7.72 -16.59 -3.01
CA ASN A 120 8.99 -17.17 -2.59
C ASN A 120 8.87 -17.96 -1.28
N LYS A 121 7.99 -17.51 -0.38
CA LYS A 121 7.74 -18.22 0.88
C LYS A 121 6.73 -19.36 0.74
N GLY A 122 6.05 -19.45 -0.41
CA GLY A 122 5.06 -20.49 -0.67
C GLY A 122 3.81 -20.34 0.18
N ILE A 123 3.36 -19.10 0.42
CA ILE A 123 2.16 -18.81 1.24
C ILE A 123 1.22 -17.90 0.48
N GLY A 124 -0.07 -18.06 0.73
CA GLY A 124 -1.09 -17.18 0.20
C GLY A 124 -1.61 -16.23 1.29
N GLY A 125 -2.61 -15.44 0.95
CA GLY A 125 -3.19 -14.50 1.90
C GLY A 125 -4.26 -13.63 1.28
N GLU A 126 -4.61 -12.59 2.01
CA GLU A 126 -5.59 -11.59 1.55
C GLU A 126 -4.92 -10.62 0.60
N VAL A 127 -5.52 -10.44 -0.57
CA VAL A 127 -4.99 -9.52 -1.59
C VAL A 127 -5.50 -8.12 -1.25
N ILE A 128 -4.64 -7.31 -0.65
CA ILE A 128 -5.01 -5.99 -0.14
C ILE A 128 -5.20 -4.99 -1.27
N ALA A 129 -4.21 -4.85 -2.14
CA ALA A 129 -4.21 -3.80 -3.15
C ALA A 129 -3.18 -4.10 -4.24
N TYR A 130 -3.34 -3.43 -5.38
CA TYR A 130 -2.34 -3.39 -6.43
C TYR A 130 -1.76 -1.98 -6.51
N ILE A 131 -0.47 -1.88 -6.80
CA ILE A 131 0.21 -0.60 -7.03
C ILE A 131 1.19 -0.77 -8.20
N TRP A 132 1.23 0.23 -9.08
CA TRP A 132 2.12 0.20 -10.22
C TRP A 132 2.51 1.59 -10.70
#